data_674a1704e56fb6b2e9fba260f26daecf
#
_entry.id   674a1704e56fb6b2e9fba260f26daecf
#
_cell.length_a   1.000
_cell.length_b   1.000
_cell.length_c   1.000
_cell.angle_alpha   90.00
_cell.angle_beta   90.00
_cell.angle_gamma   90.00
#
_symmetry.space_group_name_H-M   'P 1'
#
loop_
_entity.id
_entity.type
_entity.pdbx_description
1 polymer ?
#
loop_
_entity_poly.entity_id
_entity_poly.type
_entity_poly.pdbx_seq_one_letter_code
_entity_poly.pdbx_strand_id
1 'polypeptide(L)'
;MRRRMRIFGTLLAALGALGIAWALLVWQWQDPFTALYTVWQQHELAGQYAKRSAAFRAEEPARSSLAAEERDITAEASRYRAETHAGQAIGRIVVPRMGINMILVDGTDHASLEKGPGRDLRSYMPGENRLVYIAGHRTTYLAPFSHIDSMRKGDKITIEVPYGTFVYRVNGDRIVPANDLAVLQSPVHELLILQACHPRFFATHRFLVYARLVHVDPRHGQPYDLSAAGVVTQASRR
;
A
#
# COMPACT_ATOMS: atom_id res chain seq x y z
N MET A 1 -41.20 2.69 44.37
CA MET A 1 -39.97 3.45 44.05
C MET A 1 -38.71 2.62 44.00
N ARG A 2 -38.36 1.83 45.02
CA ARG A 2 -37.11 1.02 45.12
C ARG A 2 -36.95 -0.01 44.00
N ARG A 3 -38.01 -0.67 43.48
CA ARG A 3 -37.94 -1.64 42.40
C ARG A 3 -37.58 -1.00 41.04
N ARG A 4 -38.15 0.18 40.73
CA ARG A 4 -37.84 0.94 39.52
C ARG A 4 -36.38 1.43 39.53
N MET A 5 -35.87 1.89 40.67
CA MET A 5 -34.46 2.30 40.82
C MET A 5 -33.50 1.14 40.65
N ARG A 6 -33.84 -0.07 41.15
CA ARG A 6 -32.99 -1.28 40.92
C ARG A 6 -32.96 -1.70 39.45
N ILE A 7 -34.13 -1.66 38.77
CA ILE A 7 -34.20 -1.98 37.32
C ILE A 7 -33.38 -0.95 36.53
N PHE A 8 -33.51 0.34 36.84
CA PHE A 8 -32.74 1.38 36.17
C PHE A 8 -31.23 1.21 36.41
N GLY A 9 -30.82 0.90 37.64
CA GLY A 9 -29.41 0.65 37.99
C GLY A 9 -28.83 -0.58 37.28
N THR A 10 -29.60 -1.67 37.16
CA THR A 10 -29.14 -2.87 36.43
C THR A 10 -29.06 -2.61 34.93
N LEU A 11 -29.99 -1.87 34.35
CA LEU A 11 -29.91 -1.48 32.93
C LEU A 11 -28.69 -0.60 32.62
N LEU A 12 -28.40 0.36 33.50
CA LEU A 12 -27.25 1.23 33.36
C LEU A 12 -25.93 0.45 33.49
N ALA A 13 -25.87 -0.48 34.46
CA ALA A 13 -24.71 -1.35 34.62
C ALA A 13 -24.50 -2.28 33.42
N ALA A 14 -25.60 -2.84 32.86
CA ALA A 14 -25.54 -3.69 31.67
C ALA A 14 -25.07 -2.88 30.43
N LEU A 15 -25.57 -1.66 30.26
CA LEU A 15 -25.11 -0.77 29.17
C LEU A 15 -23.64 -0.41 29.33
N GLY A 16 -23.20 -0.10 30.55
CA GLY A 16 -21.78 0.16 30.83
C GLY A 16 -20.89 -1.05 30.54
N ALA A 17 -21.31 -2.25 30.95
CA ALA A 17 -20.58 -3.50 30.65
C ALA A 17 -20.52 -3.78 29.14
N LEU A 18 -21.62 -3.57 28.39
CA LEU A 18 -21.64 -3.68 26.95
C LEU A 18 -20.72 -2.66 26.28
N GLY A 19 -20.69 -1.41 26.78
CA GLY A 19 -19.78 -0.37 26.27
C GLY A 19 -18.30 -0.72 26.49
N ILE A 20 -17.96 -1.27 27.65
CA ILE A 20 -16.60 -1.75 27.96
C ILE A 20 -16.24 -2.95 27.07
N ALA A 21 -17.14 -3.94 26.94
CA ALA A 21 -16.94 -5.09 26.06
C ALA A 21 -16.72 -4.68 24.60
N TRP A 22 -17.53 -3.71 24.11
CA TRP A 22 -17.36 -3.13 22.80
C TRP A 22 -16.00 -2.43 22.63
N ALA A 23 -15.61 -1.58 23.60
CA ALA A 23 -14.33 -0.89 23.57
C ALA A 23 -13.15 -1.85 23.55
N LEU A 24 -13.22 -2.95 24.32
CA LEU A 24 -12.20 -4.01 24.31
C LEU A 24 -12.16 -4.75 22.98
N LEU A 25 -13.31 -5.02 22.38
CA LEU A 25 -13.42 -5.69 21.07
C LEU A 25 -12.80 -4.84 19.96
N VAL A 26 -13.14 -3.55 19.91
CA VAL A 26 -12.56 -2.60 18.95
C VAL A 26 -11.05 -2.44 19.16
N TRP A 27 -10.61 -2.39 20.42
CA TRP A 27 -9.19 -2.29 20.74
C TRP A 27 -8.38 -3.52 20.32
N GLN A 28 -8.99 -4.71 20.43
CA GLN A 28 -8.33 -6.00 20.14
C GLN A 28 -8.42 -6.36 18.65
N TRP A 29 -9.54 -6.08 17.95
CA TRP A 29 -9.87 -6.66 16.64
C TRP A 29 -10.16 -5.67 15.53
N GLN A 30 -9.92 -4.39 15.71
CA GLN A 30 -10.25 -3.33 14.73
C GLN A 30 -11.74 -2.91 14.77
N ASP A 31 -12.01 -1.72 14.24
CA ASP A 31 -13.37 -1.19 14.11
C ASP A 31 -14.14 -1.92 12.98
N PRO A 32 -15.18 -2.72 13.29
CA PRO A 32 -15.90 -3.49 12.28
C PRO A 32 -16.66 -2.63 11.27
N PHE A 33 -17.04 -1.41 11.62
CA PHE A 33 -17.77 -0.52 10.72
C PHE A 33 -16.85 0.02 9.62
N THR A 34 -15.69 0.53 9.99
CA THR A 34 -14.71 1.00 9.00
C THR A 34 -14.17 -0.16 8.17
N ALA A 35 -14.04 -1.37 8.75
CA ALA A 35 -13.62 -2.56 8.01
C ALA A 35 -14.63 -2.93 6.91
N LEU A 36 -15.95 -2.95 7.22
CA LEU A 36 -16.99 -3.25 6.23
C LEU A 36 -17.02 -2.22 5.10
N TYR A 37 -16.88 -0.94 5.45
CA TYR A 37 -16.79 0.14 4.46
C TYR A 37 -15.62 -0.07 3.51
N THR A 38 -14.43 -0.37 4.03
CA THR A 38 -13.24 -0.59 3.20
C THR A 38 -13.36 -1.84 2.34
N VAL A 39 -13.98 -2.94 2.82
CA VAL A 39 -14.26 -4.12 1.99
C VAL A 39 -15.12 -3.76 0.79
N TRP A 40 -16.19 -3.00 1.00
CA TRP A 40 -17.03 -2.53 -0.09
C TRP A 40 -16.27 -1.64 -1.06
N GLN A 41 -15.48 -0.67 -0.56
CA GLN A 41 -14.65 0.20 -1.39
C GLN A 41 -13.61 -0.60 -2.21
N GLN A 42 -12.97 -1.60 -1.61
CA GLN A 42 -12.02 -2.46 -2.32
C GLN A 42 -12.67 -3.27 -3.44
N HIS A 43 -13.92 -3.69 -3.27
CA HIS A 43 -14.68 -4.36 -4.33
C HIS A 43 -14.96 -3.40 -5.52
N GLU A 44 -15.43 -2.20 -5.24
CA GLU A 44 -15.64 -1.15 -6.23
C GLU A 44 -14.35 -0.79 -6.99
N LEU A 45 -13.26 -0.57 -6.24
CA LEU A 45 -11.94 -0.26 -6.79
C LEU A 45 -11.38 -1.40 -7.65
N ALA A 46 -11.66 -2.67 -7.31
CA ALA A 46 -11.24 -3.81 -8.11
C ALA A 46 -11.90 -3.78 -9.50
N GLY A 47 -13.18 -3.43 -9.57
CA GLY A 47 -13.89 -3.23 -10.84
C GLY A 47 -13.33 -2.06 -11.64
N GLN A 48 -13.01 -0.94 -10.98
CA GLN A 48 -12.40 0.22 -11.64
C GLN A 48 -10.99 -0.10 -12.18
N TYR A 49 -10.17 -0.78 -11.37
CA TYR A 49 -8.83 -1.21 -11.78
C TYR A 49 -8.87 -2.18 -12.95
N ALA A 50 -9.77 -3.16 -12.94
CA ALA A 50 -9.92 -4.11 -14.05
C ALA A 50 -10.25 -3.41 -15.37
N LYS A 51 -11.19 -2.44 -15.36
CA LYS A 51 -11.55 -1.64 -16.53
C LYS A 51 -10.36 -0.80 -17.01
N ARG A 52 -9.65 -0.12 -16.09
CA ARG A 52 -8.48 0.69 -16.41
C ARG A 52 -7.35 -0.16 -16.99
N SER A 53 -7.05 -1.30 -16.38
CA SER A 53 -6.04 -2.23 -16.85
C SER A 53 -6.36 -2.80 -18.23
N ALA A 54 -7.64 -3.11 -18.53
CA ALA A 54 -8.06 -3.55 -19.82
C ALA A 54 -7.98 -2.45 -20.91
N ALA A 55 -8.25 -1.20 -20.52
CA ALA A 55 -8.18 -0.04 -21.42
C ALA A 55 -6.76 0.48 -21.64
N PHE A 56 -5.81 0.11 -20.76
CA PHE A 56 -4.44 0.57 -20.86
C PHE A 56 -3.77 0.01 -22.11
N ARG A 57 -3.34 0.92 -23.00
CA ARG A 57 -2.58 0.59 -24.22
C ARG A 57 -1.12 0.82 -23.92
N ALA A 58 -0.37 -0.26 -23.68
CA ALA A 58 1.07 -0.22 -23.67
C ALA A 58 1.58 -0.05 -25.12
N GLU A 59 2.62 0.72 -25.30
CA GLU A 59 3.34 0.76 -26.57
C GLU A 59 4.08 -0.57 -26.76
N GLU A 60 4.06 -1.14 -27.99
CA GLU A 60 4.88 -2.32 -28.26
C GLU A 60 6.36 -1.92 -28.15
N PRO A 61 7.13 -2.58 -27.27
CA PRO A 61 8.52 -2.21 -27.05
C PRO A 61 9.32 -2.43 -28.34
N ALA A 62 10.16 -1.46 -28.68
CA ALA A 62 11.18 -1.65 -29.70
C ALA A 62 12.15 -2.73 -29.23
N ARG A 63 12.02 -3.94 -29.75
CA ARG A 63 12.69 -5.20 -29.36
C ARG A 63 14.22 -5.14 -29.50
N SER A 64 14.98 -4.39 -28.74
CA SER A 64 16.40 -4.31 -29.03
C SER A 64 17.36 -4.49 -27.83
N SER A 65 16.95 -4.19 -26.61
CA SER A 65 17.85 -4.38 -25.45
C SER A 65 17.12 -4.19 -24.11
N LEU A 66 17.68 -4.74 -23.01
CA LEU A 66 17.18 -4.51 -21.65
C LEU A 66 17.11 -3.01 -21.29
N ALA A 67 18.09 -2.22 -21.75
CA ALA A 67 18.08 -0.78 -21.53
C ALA A 67 16.95 -0.04 -22.31
N ALA A 68 16.47 -0.61 -23.41
CA ALA A 68 15.29 -0.09 -24.09
C ALA A 68 14.03 -0.45 -23.30
N GLU A 69 13.87 -1.67 -22.83
CA GLU A 69 12.74 -2.10 -22.00
C GLU A 69 12.63 -1.28 -20.71
N GLU A 70 13.76 -1.00 -20.04
CA GLU A 70 13.76 -0.13 -18.86
C GLU A 70 13.30 1.30 -19.17
N ARG A 71 13.72 1.87 -20.32
CA ARG A 71 13.25 3.20 -20.75
C ARG A 71 11.77 3.20 -21.10
N ASP A 72 11.28 2.16 -21.78
CA ASP A 72 9.87 2.03 -22.17
C ASP A 72 8.98 1.93 -20.93
N ILE A 73 9.35 1.10 -19.95
CA ILE A 73 8.67 1.01 -18.65
C ILE A 73 8.65 2.36 -17.93
N THR A 74 9.78 3.08 -17.92
CA THR A 74 9.87 4.40 -17.28
C THR A 74 8.95 5.42 -17.95
N ALA A 75 8.87 5.40 -19.28
CA ALA A 75 7.97 6.27 -20.04
C ALA A 75 6.49 5.92 -19.78
N GLU A 76 6.12 4.62 -19.78
CA GLU A 76 4.78 4.15 -19.47
C GLU A 76 4.35 4.51 -18.05
N ALA A 77 5.24 4.31 -17.07
CA ALA A 77 5.00 4.64 -15.66
C ALA A 77 4.75 6.15 -15.48
N SER A 78 5.57 6.98 -16.12
CA SER A 78 5.44 8.44 -16.05
C SER A 78 4.15 8.93 -16.71
N ARG A 79 3.76 8.37 -17.87
CA ARG A 79 2.49 8.65 -18.54
C ARG A 79 1.31 8.24 -17.65
N TYR A 80 1.34 7.03 -17.10
CA TYR A 80 0.30 6.52 -16.22
C TYR A 80 0.14 7.39 -14.97
N ARG A 81 1.24 7.84 -14.37
CA ARG A 81 1.21 8.79 -13.24
C ARG A 81 0.54 10.12 -13.60
N ALA A 82 0.77 10.63 -14.79
CA ALA A 82 0.16 11.89 -15.26
C ALA A 82 -1.36 11.77 -15.49
N GLU A 83 -1.87 10.56 -15.73
CA GLU A 83 -3.30 10.28 -16.00
C GLU A 83 -4.08 9.91 -14.74
N THR A 84 -3.41 9.69 -13.59
CA THR A 84 -4.07 9.27 -12.35
C THR A 84 -4.30 10.43 -11.40
N HIS A 85 -5.36 10.32 -10.59
CA HIS A 85 -5.80 11.34 -9.65
C HIS A 85 -6.12 10.73 -8.28
N ALA A 86 -6.11 11.57 -7.25
CA ALA A 86 -6.41 11.16 -5.89
C ALA A 86 -7.71 10.34 -5.77
N GLY A 87 -7.67 9.27 -5.02
CA GLY A 87 -8.78 8.35 -4.77
C GLY A 87 -9.06 7.32 -5.87
N GLN A 88 -8.33 7.35 -7.00
CA GLN A 88 -8.49 6.37 -8.08
C GLN A 88 -7.71 5.08 -7.81
N ALA A 89 -8.24 3.96 -8.29
CA ALA A 89 -7.52 2.68 -8.31
C ALA A 89 -6.36 2.76 -9.32
N ILE A 90 -5.12 2.51 -8.85
CA ILE A 90 -3.92 2.58 -9.68
C ILE A 90 -3.19 1.25 -9.84
N GLY A 91 -3.51 0.28 -9.00
CA GLY A 91 -2.80 -1.01 -9.02
C GLY A 91 -3.30 -1.94 -7.93
N ARG A 92 -2.52 -2.98 -7.68
CA ARG A 92 -2.72 -3.93 -6.59
C ARG A 92 -1.41 -4.08 -5.83
N ILE A 93 -1.50 -4.14 -4.51
CA ILE A 93 -0.36 -4.45 -3.64
C ILE A 93 -0.57 -5.79 -2.95
N VAL A 94 0.45 -6.64 -3.00
CA VAL A 94 0.47 -7.95 -2.34
C VAL A 94 1.68 -8.03 -1.42
N VAL A 95 1.42 -8.24 -0.13
CA VAL A 95 2.45 -8.39 0.91
C VAL A 95 2.13 -9.63 1.74
N PRO A 96 2.67 -10.80 1.38
CA PRO A 96 2.30 -12.08 2.01
C PRO A 96 2.53 -12.10 3.52
N ARG A 97 3.63 -11.51 4.01
CA ARG A 97 3.94 -11.42 5.45
C ARG A 97 2.84 -10.74 6.26
N MET A 98 2.19 -9.75 5.68
CA MET A 98 1.10 -9.01 6.34
C MET A 98 -0.29 -9.52 5.95
N GLY A 99 -0.39 -10.54 5.08
CA GLY A 99 -1.68 -11.03 4.55
C GLY A 99 -2.39 -10.04 3.63
N ILE A 100 -1.66 -9.08 3.05
CA ILE A 100 -2.25 -8.04 2.19
C ILE A 100 -2.36 -8.54 0.75
N ASN A 101 -3.55 -8.35 0.19
CA ASN A 101 -3.86 -8.41 -1.23
C ASN A 101 -4.97 -7.40 -1.49
N MET A 102 -4.61 -6.15 -1.79
CA MET A 102 -5.54 -5.03 -1.87
C MET A 102 -5.29 -4.18 -3.10
N ILE A 103 -6.34 -3.51 -3.55
CA ILE A 103 -6.21 -2.47 -4.58
C ILE A 103 -5.49 -1.26 -3.96
N LEU A 104 -4.48 -0.79 -4.67
CA LEU A 104 -3.73 0.42 -4.36
C LEU A 104 -4.45 1.63 -4.94
N VAL A 105 -4.62 2.67 -4.15
CA VAL A 105 -5.20 3.94 -4.59
C VAL A 105 -4.13 5.01 -4.81
N ASP A 106 -4.44 6.00 -5.60
CA ASP A 106 -3.63 7.22 -5.71
C ASP A 106 -4.02 8.21 -4.61
N GLY A 107 -3.06 8.79 -3.91
CA GLY A 107 -3.29 9.73 -2.81
C GLY A 107 -3.16 9.12 -1.42
N THR A 108 -2.71 9.97 -0.49
CA THR A 108 -2.56 9.65 0.95
C THR A 108 -3.38 10.60 1.83
N ASP A 109 -4.31 11.33 1.24
CA ASP A 109 -5.34 12.06 1.96
C ASP A 109 -6.31 11.09 2.66
N HIS A 110 -7.08 11.63 3.61
CA HIS A 110 -7.99 10.82 4.43
C HIS A 110 -8.97 10.00 3.58
N ALA A 111 -9.63 10.63 2.62
CA ALA A 111 -10.63 9.98 1.76
C ALA A 111 -10.03 8.89 0.86
N SER A 112 -8.76 9.01 0.45
CA SER A 112 -8.03 7.98 -0.28
C SER A 112 -7.66 6.80 0.62
N LEU A 113 -7.11 7.06 1.81
CA LEU A 113 -6.67 6.02 2.74
C LEU A 113 -7.81 5.22 3.38
N GLU A 114 -9.01 5.77 3.49
CA GLU A 114 -10.22 5.02 3.90
C GLU A 114 -10.54 3.85 2.97
N LYS A 115 -10.16 3.97 1.70
CA LYS A 115 -10.42 2.96 0.67
C LYS A 115 -9.37 1.84 0.65
N GLY A 116 -8.15 2.12 1.12
CA GLY A 116 -7.05 1.15 1.11
C GLY A 116 -5.66 1.79 1.18
N PRO A 117 -4.59 1.02 0.95
CA PRO A 117 -3.25 1.58 0.83
C PRO A 117 -3.17 2.59 -0.30
N GLY A 118 -2.50 3.73 -0.06
CA GLY A 118 -2.43 4.83 -1.00
C GLY A 118 -1.00 5.25 -1.34
N ARG A 119 -0.72 5.58 -2.63
CA ARG A 119 0.54 6.17 -3.08
C ARG A 119 0.54 7.66 -2.77
N ASP A 120 1.59 8.18 -2.19
CA ASP A 120 1.76 9.62 -2.01
C ASP A 120 1.95 10.32 -3.36
N LEU A 121 1.14 11.33 -3.66
CA LEU A 121 1.17 12.04 -4.94
C LEU A 121 2.50 12.75 -5.23
N ARG A 122 3.32 13.01 -4.19
CA ARG A 122 4.67 13.58 -4.31
C ARG A 122 5.72 12.52 -4.68
N SER A 123 5.34 11.25 -4.66
CA SER A 123 6.19 10.14 -5.05
C SER A 123 5.88 9.67 -6.48
N TYR A 124 6.63 8.70 -6.95
CA TYR A 124 6.60 8.22 -8.32
C TYR A 124 5.84 6.88 -8.42
N MET A 125 5.61 6.43 -9.64
CA MET A 125 5.06 5.10 -9.91
C MET A 125 6.18 4.05 -9.96
N PRO A 126 5.88 2.77 -9.72
CA PRO A 126 6.82 1.68 -9.99
C PRO A 126 7.37 1.74 -11.40
N GLY A 127 8.69 1.63 -11.56
CA GLY A 127 9.36 1.68 -12.86
C GLY A 127 9.92 3.05 -13.25
N GLU A 128 9.64 4.12 -12.50
CA GLU A 128 10.23 5.44 -12.77
C GLU A 128 11.66 5.62 -12.22
N ASN A 129 12.27 4.57 -11.65
CA ASN A 129 13.60 4.63 -11.02
C ASN A 129 13.72 5.71 -9.94
N ARG A 130 12.66 5.90 -9.17
CA ARG A 130 12.49 6.93 -8.15
C ARG A 130 11.83 6.37 -6.90
N LEU A 131 11.54 7.24 -5.93
CA LEU A 131 10.80 6.88 -4.73
C LEU A 131 9.35 6.52 -5.03
N VAL A 132 8.94 5.31 -4.66
CA VAL A 132 7.54 4.88 -4.55
C VAL A 132 7.17 4.89 -3.07
N TYR A 133 6.25 5.75 -2.66
CA TYR A 133 5.86 5.89 -1.26
C TYR A 133 4.40 5.51 -1.07
N ILE A 134 4.14 4.48 -0.26
CA ILE A 134 2.79 3.95 -0.02
C ILE A 134 2.47 4.01 1.46
N ALA A 135 1.40 4.70 1.80
CA ALA A 135 0.88 4.78 3.16
C ALA A 135 -0.34 3.88 3.35
N GLY A 136 -0.56 3.43 4.59
CA GLY A 136 -1.74 2.67 4.96
C GLY A 136 -2.07 2.82 6.44
N HIS A 137 -3.36 2.69 6.75
CA HIS A 137 -3.84 2.72 8.14
C HIS A 137 -3.29 1.56 8.95
N ARG A 138 -3.05 1.80 10.25
CA ARG A 138 -2.56 0.79 11.19
C ARG A 138 -3.63 0.26 12.14
N THR A 139 -4.75 0.96 12.30
CA THR A 139 -5.77 0.66 13.31
C THR A 139 -7.21 0.70 12.81
N THR A 140 -7.48 1.38 11.70
CA THR A 140 -8.82 1.60 11.13
C THR A 140 -8.85 1.20 9.66
N TYR A 141 -10.04 1.11 9.06
CA TYR A 141 -10.22 0.85 7.63
C TYR A 141 -9.47 -0.40 7.13
N LEU A 142 -9.82 -1.57 7.71
CA LEU A 142 -9.12 -2.87 7.55
C LEU A 142 -7.67 -2.85 8.06
N ALA A 143 -7.17 -1.71 8.54
CA ALA A 143 -5.81 -1.56 9.06
C ALA A 143 -4.75 -2.32 8.22
N PRO A 144 -4.64 -2.03 6.91
CA PRO A 144 -3.81 -2.85 6.02
C PRO A 144 -2.38 -2.97 6.51
N PHE A 145 -1.86 -1.95 7.19
CA PHE A 145 -0.50 -1.96 7.73
C PHE A 145 -0.45 -2.18 9.24
N SER A 146 -1.46 -2.90 9.81
CA SER A 146 -1.49 -3.25 11.25
C SER A 146 -0.24 -3.99 11.71
N HIS A 147 0.30 -4.86 10.87
CA HIS A 147 1.47 -5.71 11.15
C HIS A 147 2.73 -5.28 10.40
N ILE A 148 2.86 -3.99 10.04
CA ILE A 148 4.03 -3.48 9.31
C ILE A 148 5.35 -3.73 10.08
N ASP A 149 5.30 -3.74 11.39
CA ASP A 149 6.42 -4.07 12.30
C ASP A 149 6.81 -5.56 12.30
N SER A 150 6.03 -6.44 11.67
CA SER A 150 6.40 -7.84 11.44
C SER A 150 7.29 -8.06 10.24
N MET A 151 7.44 -7.05 9.36
CA MET A 151 8.23 -7.14 8.16
C MET A 151 9.71 -7.36 8.45
N ARG A 152 10.34 -8.21 7.64
CA ARG A 152 11.74 -8.62 7.82
C ARG A 152 12.52 -8.44 6.51
N LYS A 153 13.81 -8.21 6.64
CA LYS A 153 14.72 -8.19 5.47
C LYS A 153 14.54 -9.45 4.63
N GLY A 154 14.37 -9.25 3.32
CA GLY A 154 14.12 -10.32 2.34
C GLY A 154 12.64 -10.59 2.07
N ASP A 155 11.69 -10.07 2.86
CA ASP A 155 10.26 -10.24 2.60
C ASP A 155 9.88 -9.63 1.25
N LYS A 156 8.95 -10.31 0.58
CA LYS A 156 8.46 -9.94 -0.75
C LYS A 156 7.31 -8.94 -0.65
N ILE A 157 7.38 -7.90 -1.48
CA ILE A 157 6.28 -7.00 -1.78
C ILE A 157 6.10 -7.01 -3.29
N THR A 158 4.86 -7.19 -3.77
CA THR A 158 4.55 -7.13 -5.19
C THR A 158 3.59 -5.97 -5.44
N ILE A 159 3.87 -5.16 -6.46
CA ILE A 159 2.96 -4.13 -6.96
C ILE A 159 2.63 -4.47 -8.41
N GLU A 160 1.35 -4.66 -8.70
CA GLU A 160 0.80 -4.88 -10.03
C GLU A 160 0.16 -3.58 -10.51
N VAL A 161 0.57 -3.10 -11.66
CA VAL A 161 0.02 -1.93 -12.33
C VAL A 161 -0.30 -2.28 -13.79
N PRO A 162 -1.08 -1.47 -14.54
CA PRO A 162 -1.51 -1.84 -15.90
C PRO A 162 -0.38 -2.13 -16.88
N TYR A 163 0.81 -1.61 -16.68
CA TYR A 163 1.98 -1.77 -17.56
C TYR A 163 2.98 -2.84 -17.07
N GLY A 164 2.79 -3.45 -15.90
CA GLY A 164 3.66 -4.54 -15.45
C GLY A 164 3.52 -4.91 -13.98
N THR A 165 4.31 -5.88 -13.57
CA THR A 165 4.43 -6.36 -12.18
C THR A 165 5.82 -6.10 -11.65
N PHE A 166 5.89 -5.48 -10.46
CA PHE A 166 7.13 -5.05 -9.82
C PHE A 166 7.30 -5.79 -8.49
N VAL A 167 8.43 -6.48 -8.34
CA VAL A 167 8.74 -7.25 -7.14
C VAL A 167 9.86 -6.56 -6.37
N TYR A 168 9.55 -6.23 -5.11
CA TYR A 168 10.49 -5.62 -4.19
C TYR A 168 10.87 -6.61 -3.08
N ARG A 169 12.07 -6.41 -2.52
CA ARG A 169 12.56 -7.11 -1.33
C ARG A 169 12.88 -6.10 -0.23
N VAL A 170 12.33 -6.34 0.94
CA VAL A 170 12.60 -5.52 2.13
C VAL A 170 14.09 -5.55 2.44
N ASN A 171 14.68 -4.39 2.70
CA ASN A 171 16.08 -4.23 3.07
C ASN A 171 16.29 -3.60 4.45
N GLY A 172 15.24 -3.07 5.08
CA GLY A 172 15.28 -2.53 6.44
C GLY A 172 14.01 -1.80 6.83
N ASP A 173 14.00 -1.28 8.04
CA ASP A 173 12.92 -0.46 8.59
C ASP A 173 13.48 0.70 9.43
N ARG A 174 12.65 1.70 9.69
CA ARG A 174 13.00 2.85 10.52
C ARG A 174 11.73 3.49 11.12
N ILE A 175 11.88 4.05 12.32
CA ILE A 175 10.86 4.91 12.93
C ILE A 175 11.35 6.36 12.84
N VAL A 176 10.49 7.25 12.36
CA VAL A 176 10.77 8.68 12.20
C VAL A 176 9.64 9.52 12.81
N PRO A 177 9.89 10.78 13.19
CA PRO A 177 8.82 11.70 13.59
C PRO A 177 7.74 11.87 12.50
N ALA A 178 6.49 12.10 12.90
CA ALA A 178 5.37 12.19 11.94
C ALA A 178 5.50 13.33 10.92
N ASN A 179 6.28 14.36 11.25
CA ASN A 179 6.52 15.55 10.43
C ASN A 179 7.86 15.52 9.66
N ASP A 180 8.55 14.37 9.66
CA ASP A 180 9.81 14.22 8.90
C ASP A 180 9.51 14.07 7.41
N LEU A 181 9.52 15.17 6.68
CA LEU A 181 9.31 15.20 5.23
C LEU A 181 10.55 14.79 4.43
N ALA A 182 11.72 14.65 5.07
CA ALA A 182 12.94 14.19 4.37
C ALA A 182 12.78 12.76 3.84
N VAL A 183 11.86 11.96 4.39
CA VAL A 183 11.52 10.61 3.89
C VAL A 183 10.93 10.60 2.48
N LEU A 184 10.48 11.75 1.98
CA LEU A 184 9.94 11.92 0.62
C LEU A 184 11.00 12.38 -0.39
N GLN A 185 12.25 12.57 0.03
CA GLN A 185 13.33 12.86 -0.89
C GLN A 185 13.62 11.63 -1.75
N SER A 186 13.41 11.79 -3.05
CA SER A 186 13.59 10.69 -4.01
C SER A 186 15.08 10.46 -4.31
N PRO A 187 15.59 9.23 -4.10
CA PRO A 187 16.92 8.86 -4.58
C PRO A 187 16.95 8.77 -6.11
N VAL A 188 18.13 8.56 -6.68
CA VAL A 188 18.37 8.35 -8.12
C VAL A 188 18.17 6.90 -8.56
N HIS A 189 17.62 6.06 -7.69
CA HIS A 189 17.28 4.65 -7.94
C HIS A 189 15.91 4.35 -7.35
N GLU A 190 15.30 3.27 -7.80
CA GLU A 190 13.98 2.90 -7.30
C GLU A 190 14.03 2.38 -5.86
N LEU A 191 13.23 3.02 -5.03
CA LEU A 191 13.07 2.69 -3.63
C LEU A 191 11.57 2.67 -3.29
N LEU A 192 11.10 1.57 -2.75
CA LEU A 192 9.76 1.50 -2.18
C LEU A 192 9.82 1.75 -0.67
N ILE A 193 8.95 2.63 -0.19
CA ILE A 193 8.70 2.82 1.23
C ILE A 193 7.23 2.50 1.53
N LEU A 194 6.99 1.57 2.45
CA LEU A 194 5.68 1.39 3.09
C LEU A 194 5.66 2.16 4.41
N GLN A 195 4.58 2.91 4.67
CA GLN A 195 4.45 3.76 5.87
C GLN A 195 3.16 3.49 6.61
N ALA A 196 3.26 3.37 7.94
CA ALA A 196 2.12 3.37 8.86
C ALA A 196 2.35 4.26 10.07
N CYS A 197 1.27 4.63 10.74
CA CYS A 197 1.33 5.39 11.99
C CYS A 197 2.01 4.58 13.11
N HIS A 198 2.79 5.26 13.96
CA HIS A 198 3.48 4.68 15.13
C HIS A 198 3.53 5.67 16.30
N PRO A 199 3.40 5.25 17.58
CA PRO A 199 2.80 3.98 17.98
C PRO A 199 1.33 3.85 17.51
N ARG A 200 0.77 2.63 17.62
CA ARG A 200 -0.67 2.42 17.35
C ARG A 200 -1.49 3.40 18.21
N PHE A 201 -2.56 3.96 17.61
CA PHE A 201 -3.50 4.92 18.22
C PHE A 201 -2.95 6.33 18.48
N PHE A 202 -1.64 6.53 18.67
CA PHE A 202 -1.07 7.85 18.99
C PHE A 202 -0.47 8.59 17.79
N ALA A 203 0.04 7.87 16.81
CA ALA A 203 0.50 8.39 15.51
C ALA A 203 1.56 9.53 15.59
N THR A 204 2.32 9.64 16.68
CA THR A 204 3.35 10.67 16.86
C THR A 204 4.55 10.48 15.95
N HIS A 205 4.73 9.26 15.44
CA HIS A 205 5.81 8.84 14.55
C HIS A 205 5.23 8.10 13.33
N ARG A 206 6.10 7.73 12.42
CA ARG A 206 5.83 6.83 11.29
C ARG A 206 6.77 5.63 11.34
N PHE A 207 6.21 4.44 11.18
CA PHE A 207 6.98 3.23 10.94
C PHE A 207 7.15 3.09 9.43
N LEU A 208 8.39 3.03 8.98
CA LEU A 208 8.76 2.93 7.56
C LEU A 208 9.42 1.59 7.30
N VAL A 209 9.00 0.90 6.25
CA VAL A 209 9.67 -0.28 5.71
C VAL A 209 10.24 0.07 4.35
N TYR A 210 11.53 -0.11 4.18
CA TYR A 210 12.27 0.15 2.95
C TYR A 210 12.42 -1.14 2.17
N ALA A 211 12.17 -1.07 0.85
CA ALA A 211 12.35 -2.22 -0.02
C ALA A 211 12.93 -1.76 -1.38
N ARG A 212 13.84 -2.58 -1.93
CA ARG A 212 14.43 -2.35 -3.25
C ARG A 212 13.72 -3.16 -4.32
N LEU A 213 13.62 -2.63 -5.52
CA LEU A 213 13.17 -3.36 -6.70
C LEU A 213 14.18 -4.46 -7.04
N VAL A 214 13.69 -5.67 -7.31
CA VAL A 214 14.54 -6.83 -7.66
C VAL A 214 14.10 -7.53 -8.95
N HIS A 215 12.86 -7.33 -9.38
CA HIS A 215 12.33 -7.97 -10.58
C HIS A 215 11.22 -7.11 -11.18
N VAL A 216 11.20 -7.04 -12.50
CA VAL A 216 10.15 -6.40 -13.30
C VAL A 216 9.67 -7.39 -14.34
N ASP A 217 8.35 -7.56 -14.41
CA ASP A 217 7.66 -8.32 -15.46
C ASP A 217 6.76 -7.33 -16.22
N PRO A 218 7.25 -6.76 -17.33
CA PRO A 218 6.50 -5.84 -18.17
C PRO A 218 5.28 -6.54 -18.79
N ARG A 219 4.18 -5.82 -18.96
CA ARG A 219 3.02 -6.35 -19.68
C ARG A 219 3.35 -6.73 -21.14
N HIS A 220 4.21 -5.95 -21.77
CA HIS A 220 4.76 -6.17 -23.11
C HIS A 220 6.27 -6.03 -23.03
N GLY A 221 7.01 -7.13 -23.27
CA GLY A 221 8.46 -7.15 -23.15
C GLY A 221 8.97 -8.42 -22.49
N GLN A 222 10.23 -8.44 -22.14
CA GLN A 222 10.86 -9.57 -21.45
C GLN A 222 11.05 -9.24 -19.96
N PRO A 223 10.69 -10.16 -19.05
CA PRO A 223 11.01 -10.01 -17.65
C PRO A 223 12.51 -9.83 -17.41
N TYR A 224 12.86 -8.98 -16.44
CA TYR A 224 14.25 -8.76 -16.08
C TYR A 224 14.45 -8.64 -14.57
N ASP A 225 15.65 -8.98 -14.12
CA ASP A 225 16.07 -8.90 -12.73
C ASP A 225 17.04 -7.73 -12.54
N LEU A 226 16.96 -7.09 -11.35
CA LEU A 226 17.90 -6.07 -10.93
C LEU A 226 18.82 -6.64 -9.84
N SER A 227 20.12 -6.49 -10.04
CA SER A 227 21.12 -6.86 -9.03
C SER A 227 21.03 -5.94 -7.80
N ALA A 228 21.73 -6.31 -6.72
CA ALA A 228 21.85 -5.47 -5.53
C ALA A 228 22.45 -4.08 -5.82
N ALA A 229 23.18 -3.94 -6.93
CA ALA A 229 23.78 -2.68 -7.39
C ALA A 229 22.90 -1.93 -8.40
N GLY A 230 21.64 -2.38 -8.64
CA GLY A 230 20.74 -1.76 -9.62
C GLY A 230 21.10 -2.07 -11.08
N VAL A 231 22.00 -3.03 -11.33
CA VAL A 231 22.35 -3.46 -12.69
C VAL A 231 21.29 -4.42 -13.21
N VAL A 232 20.72 -4.10 -14.35
CA VAL A 232 19.70 -4.93 -15.04
C VAL A 232 20.37 -6.17 -15.63
N THR A 233 19.76 -7.34 -15.37
CA THR A 233 20.18 -8.63 -15.93
C THR A 233 18.96 -9.37 -16.49
N GLN A 234 19.17 -10.20 -17.51
CA GLN A 234 18.09 -11.03 -18.06
C GLN A 234 17.57 -12.00 -16.99
N ALA A 235 16.25 -12.07 -16.83
CA ALA A 235 15.66 -13.00 -15.86
C ALA A 235 15.96 -14.45 -16.28
N SER A 236 16.49 -15.25 -15.36
CA SER A 236 16.64 -16.67 -15.59
C SER A 236 15.26 -17.32 -15.65
N ARG A 237 14.88 -17.94 -16.77
CA ARG A 237 13.66 -18.77 -16.86
C ARG A 237 13.81 -19.92 -15.84
N ARG A 238 13.00 -19.89 -14.81
CA ARG A 238 12.78 -21.03 -13.89
C ARG A 238 11.38 -21.57 -14.07
#